data_5267eaab694623a7bb48f7e497bc880a
#
_entry.id   5267eaab694623a7bb48f7e497bc880a
#
_cell.length_a   1.000
_cell.length_b   1.000
_cell.length_c   1.000
_cell.angle_alpha   90.00
_cell.angle_beta   90.00
_cell.angle_gamma   90.00
#
_symmetry.space_group_name_H-M   'P 1'
#
loop_
_entity.id
_entity.type
_entity.pdbx_description
1 polymer ?
#
loop_
_entity_poly.entity_id
_entity_poly.type
_entity_poly.pdbx_seq_one_letter_code
_entity_poly.pdbx_strand_id
1 'polypeptide(L)'
;MERQQHRAQVVIVGSGYGGSIAALRLAEAGVDAVLLERGRRWPVDDAGDTFATQTAPDGRAAWLSKTSPLTDAKLDVYTGVLEFVPGSGMNVLAGAGVGGASLASNGTMCQPSAELFAHTLGDVLDYREMRERWYPEARALIGCEPVPDDVYHSEFYRSARSFADQLDKAGIPWSKVDLAVDWDVVRQEMAGTRVRSQIDGLNVFGVNSGAQRSLDRTLLARAEASGHIDVRPLSVVTAVHPADGGDGTGYHVDHDRIDERGTVVSRHRITTDRLVLAAGTLGTNRLLLRARETGALPALDAALGTRVGNSEVITARTGMQENNPRQGGPAAVIAQDWRENPLGPVSLLNFPWPDAPEGEGWITTIGSVPAPALGAFHYDPDKDDVVLTWPADDPALARAQSAITHTLDRLDEANPGSRTAFSRIGTTGGNVVGGVPLGTVTDDAGRVNGHHGLYVVDGSLLPGTGVPPALTVAAVAARVSERLVSDVAGRS
;
A
#
# COMPACT_ATOMS: atom_id res chain seq x y z
N MET A 1 -11.35 1.32 -32.54
CA MET A 1 -12.05 2.46 -31.94
C MET A 1 -11.17 3.70 -32.12
N GLU A 2 -11.78 4.78 -32.58
CA GLU A 2 -11.08 6.09 -32.65
C GLU A 2 -10.81 6.60 -31.23
N ARG A 3 -9.67 7.29 -31.06
CA ARG A 3 -9.25 7.81 -29.76
C ARG A 3 -9.80 9.21 -29.54
N GLN A 4 -10.57 9.39 -28.45
CA GLN A 4 -11.09 10.70 -28.05
C GLN A 4 -9.97 11.55 -27.42
N GLN A 5 -9.90 12.83 -27.81
CA GLN A 5 -8.85 13.75 -27.37
C GLN A 5 -9.39 14.74 -26.33
N HIS A 6 -8.64 14.93 -25.24
CA HIS A 6 -8.94 15.85 -24.16
C HIS A 6 -7.68 16.63 -23.77
N ARG A 7 -7.86 17.71 -23.01
CA ARG A 7 -6.76 18.45 -22.38
C ARG A 7 -7.07 18.67 -20.91
N ALA A 8 -6.04 18.56 -20.05
CA ALA A 8 -6.10 18.88 -18.63
C ALA A 8 -4.82 19.58 -18.21
N GLN A 9 -4.89 20.47 -17.22
CA GLN A 9 -3.71 21.15 -16.67
C GLN A 9 -2.80 20.13 -15.98
N VAL A 10 -3.37 19.28 -15.15
CA VAL A 10 -2.67 18.20 -14.44
C VAL A 10 -3.40 16.88 -14.66
N VAL A 11 -2.67 15.82 -14.92
CA VAL A 11 -3.17 14.44 -14.90
C VAL A 11 -2.48 13.67 -13.78
N ILE A 12 -3.27 13.03 -12.94
CA ILE A 12 -2.83 12.11 -11.88
C ILE A 12 -3.18 10.69 -12.31
N VAL A 13 -2.24 9.77 -12.26
CA VAL A 13 -2.46 8.35 -12.59
C VAL A 13 -2.39 7.52 -11.32
N GLY A 14 -3.53 7.00 -10.89
CA GLY A 14 -3.70 6.22 -9.66
C GLY A 14 -4.26 7.04 -8.50
N SER A 15 -5.11 6.40 -7.71
CA SER A 15 -5.89 7.00 -6.61
C SER A 15 -5.50 6.47 -5.22
N GLY A 16 -4.34 5.81 -5.09
CA GLY A 16 -3.79 5.38 -3.80
C GLY A 16 -3.30 6.55 -2.93
N TYR A 17 -2.50 6.27 -1.90
CA TYR A 17 -2.02 7.30 -0.94
C TYR A 17 -1.41 8.51 -1.65
N GLY A 18 -0.50 8.28 -2.60
CA GLY A 18 0.15 9.35 -3.34
C GLY A 18 -0.81 10.20 -4.14
N GLY A 19 -1.62 9.56 -4.99
CA GLY A 19 -2.55 10.26 -5.88
C GLY A 19 -3.66 10.99 -5.12
N SER A 20 -4.18 10.41 -4.04
CA SER A 20 -5.20 11.05 -3.20
C SER A 20 -4.67 12.29 -2.48
N ILE A 21 -3.44 12.24 -1.98
CA ILE A 21 -2.80 13.40 -1.34
C ILE A 21 -2.49 14.48 -2.37
N ALA A 22 -1.92 14.12 -3.53
CA ALA A 22 -1.66 15.06 -4.61
C ALA A 22 -2.96 15.73 -5.10
N ALA A 23 -4.02 14.96 -5.31
CA ALA A 23 -5.33 15.47 -5.69
C ALA A 23 -5.89 16.47 -4.67
N LEU A 24 -5.83 16.12 -3.38
CA LEU A 24 -6.31 17.03 -2.33
C LEU A 24 -5.49 18.33 -2.28
N ARG A 25 -4.17 18.26 -2.37
CA ARG A 25 -3.30 19.43 -2.34
C ARG A 25 -3.49 20.34 -3.55
N LEU A 26 -3.70 19.78 -4.74
CA LEU A 26 -4.05 20.55 -5.94
C LEU A 26 -5.42 21.21 -5.78
N ALA A 27 -6.42 20.47 -5.25
CA ALA A 27 -7.75 21.01 -4.97
C ALA A 27 -7.71 22.18 -3.98
N GLU A 28 -6.98 22.05 -2.88
CA GLU A 28 -6.77 23.11 -1.88
C GLU A 28 -6.06 24.35 -2.45
N ALA A 29 -5.26 24.16 -3.51
CA ALA A 29 -4.61 25.25 -4.26
C ALA A 29 -5.47 25.82 -5.40
N GLY A 30 -6.68 25.30 -5.64
CA GLY A 30 -7.57 25.73 -6.73
C GLY A 30 -7.08 25.30 -8.10
N VAL A 31 -6.34 24.20 -8.21
CA VAL A 31 -5.79 23.67 -9.45
C VAL A 31 -6.66 22.53 -9.98
N ASP A 32 -7.09 22.65 -11.22
CA ASP A 32 -7.90 21.61 -11.88
C ASP A 32 -7.03 20.42 -12.30
N ALA A 33 -7.49 19.22 -11.94
CA ALA A 33 -6.80 17.99 -12.33
C ALA A 33 -7.78 16.85 -12.67
N VAL A 34 -7.35 15.98 -13.59
CA VAL A 34 -8.01 14.71 -13.90
C VAL A 34 -7.23 13.59 -13.22
N LEU A 35 -7.93 12.78 -12.42
CA LEU A 35 -7.37 11.59 -11.79
C LEU A 35 -7.92 10.34 -12.47
N LEU A 36 -7.02 9.53 -13.05
CA LEU A 36 -7.33 8.29 -13.72
C LEU A 36 -7.07 7.11 -12.78
N GLU A 37 -8.11 6.31 -12.51
CA GLU A 37 -8.00 5.09 -11.71
C GLU A 37 -8.46 3.88 -12.52
N ARG A 38 -7.63 2.83 -12.60
CA ARG A 38 -7.97 1.61 -13.34
C ARG A 38 -9.13 0.85 -12.73
N GLY A 39 -9.22 0.85 -11.41
CA GLY A 39 -10.26 0.13 -10.68
C GLY A 39 -11.56 0.92 -10.57
N ARG A 40 -12.57 0.25 -10.08
CA ARG A 40 -13.91 0.81 -9.88
C ARG A 40 -14.03 1.53 -8.54
N ARG A 41 -15.14 2.27 -8.35
CA ARG A 41 -15.57 2.71 -7.02
C ARG A 41 -16.23 1.56 -6.26
N TRP A 42 -16.02 1.57 -4.95
CA TRP A 42 -16.56 0.59 -4.02
C TRP A 42 -17.44 1.28 -2.96
N PRO A 43 -18.64 1.73 -3.33
CA PRO A 43 -19.52 2.41 -2.38
C PRO A 43 -19.99 1.43 -1.29
N VAL A 44 -19.66 1.73 -0.05
CA VAL A 44 -20.16 0.97 1.11
C VAL A 44 -21.52 1.48 1.48
N ASP A 45 -22.49 0.60 1.58
CA ASP A 45 -23.87 0.86 1.94
C ASP A 45 -24.32 0.09 3.20
N ASP A 46 -25.57 0.28 3.59
CA ASP A 46 -26.15 -0.38 4.77
C ASP A 46 -26.43 -1.88 4.53
N ALA A 47 -26.43 -2.36 3.29
CA ALA A 47 -26.56 -3.78 2.97
C ALA A 47 -25.30 -4.56 3.44
N GLY A 48 -24.16 -3.88 3.51
CA GLY A 48 -22.91 -4.47 4.04
C GLY A 48 -22.36 -5.61 3.21
N ASP A 49 -22.56 -5.58 1.89
CA ASP A 49 -22.12 -6.61 0.93
C ASP A 49 -21.39 -5.99 -0.28
N THR A 50 -20.62 -4.94 -0.05
CA THR A 50 -19.84 -4.29 -1.12
C THR A 50 -18.65 -5.14 -1.56
N PHE A 51 -17.93 -5.72 -0.61
CA PHE A 51 -16.71 -6.50 -0.85
C PHE A 51 -16.94 -7.99 -0.64
N ALA A 52 -16.20 -8.81 -1.37
CA ALA A 52 -16.09 -10.25 -1.06
C ALA A 52 -15.44 -10.46 0.32
N THR A 53 -15.65 -11.63 0.92
CA THR A 53 -14.94 -12.03 2.14
C THR A 53 -13.86 -13.07 1.83
N GLN A 54 -12.87 -13.22 2.72
CA GLN A 54 -11.82 -14.23 2.58
C GLN A 54 -12.41 -15.65 2.57
N THR A 55 -13.46 -15.89 3.36
CA THR A 55 -14.14 -17.18 3.51
C THR A 55 -15.09 -17.49 2.36
N ALA A 56 -15.52 -16.47 1.59
CA ALA A 56 -16.41 -16.60 0.44
C ALA A 56 -15.97 -15.63 -0.69
N PRO A 57 -14.80 -15.86 -1.32
CA PRO A 57 -14.31 -15.00 -2.38
C PRO A 57 -15.14 -15.18 -3.66
N ASP A 58 -15.43 -14.07 -4.33
CA ASP A 58 -16.04 -14.01 -5.66
C ASP A 58 -15.24 -13.06 -6.59
N GLY A 59 -15.75 -12.71 -7.75
CA GLY A 59 -15.05 -11.84 -8.70
C GLY A 59 -14.63 -10.49 -8.13
N ARG A 60 -15.28 -10.00 -7.07
CA ARG A 60 -14.93 -8.75 -6.38
C ARG A 60 -13.58 -8.82 -5.65
N ALA A 61 -13.08 -10.03 -5.35
CA ALA A 61 -11.79 -10.24 -4.69
C ALA A 61 -10.58 -9.95 -5.58
N ALA A 62 -10.67 -10.27 -6.89
CA ALA A 62 -9.50 -10.31 -7.76
C ALA A 62 -9.66 -9.47 -9.03
N TRP A 63 -8.67 -8.65 -9.35
CA TRP A 63 -8.61 -7.83 -10.56
C TRP A 63 -8.42 -8.69 -11.81
N LEU A 64 -9.49 -8.77 -12.62
CA LEU A 64 -9.52 -9.46 -13.92
C LEU A 64 -8.93 -10.89 -13.89
N SER A 65 -9.04 -11.57 -12.75
CA SER A 65 -8.53 -12.91 -12.56
C SER A 65 -9.66 -13.95 -12.50
N LYS A 66 -9.34 -15.19 -12.92
CA LYS A 66 -10.20 -16.37 -12.80
C LYS A 66 -9.97 -17.14 -11.49
N THR A 67 -9.03 -16.70 -10.66
CA THR A 67 -8.66 -17.34 -9.39
C THR A 67 -8.46 -16.30 -8.30
N SER A 68 -8.83 -16.66 -7.08
CA SER A 68 -8.59 -15.81 -5.92
C SER A 68 -7.07 -15.66 -5.65
N PRO A 69 -6.59 -14.43 -5.31
CA PRO A 69 -5.17 -14.22 -5.03
C PRO A 69 -4.69 -14.87 -3.72
N LEU A 70 -5.58 -15.26 -2.83
CA LEU A 70 -5.28 -15.83 -1.51
C LEU A 70 -5.69 -17.29 -1.36
N THR A 71 -6.56 -17.76 -2.23
CA THR A 71 -7.06 -19.13 -2.23
C THR A 71 -7.11 -19.64 -3.68
N ASP A 72 -7.20 -20.94 -3.90
CA ASP A 72 -7.37 -21.50 -5.24
C ASP A 72 -8.82 -21.46 -5.75
N ALA A 73 -9.70 -20.69 -5.11
CA ALA A 73 -11.10 -20.56 -5.51
C ALA A 73 -11.22 -19.99 -6.91
N LYS A 74 -12.07 -20.63 -7.73
CA LYS A 74 -12.41 -20.14 -9.08
C LYS A 74 -13.34 -18.95 -8.97
N LEU A 75 -13.06 -17.91 -9.75
CA LEU A 75 -13.79 -16.65 -9.77
C LEU A 75 -14.31 -16.34 -11.18
N ASP A 76 -15.40 -15.60 -11.25
CA ASP A 76 -15.79 -14.90 -12.48
C ASP A 76 -14.86 -13.69 -12.67
N VAL A 77 -14.50 -13.44 -13.95
CA VAL A 77 -13.65 -12.27 -14.29
C VAL A 77 -14.41 -10.99 -14.00
N TYR A 78 -13.81 -10.18 -13.14
CA TYR A 78 -14.37 -8.92 -12.69
C TYR A 78 -13.26 -7.92 -12.32
N THR A 79 -13.57 -6.63 -12.24
CA THR A 79 -12.67 -5.59 -11.77
C THR A 79 -12.58 -5.61 -10.23
N GLY A 80 -12.09 -6.72 -9.68
CA GLY A 80 -11.97 -6.91 -8.24
C GLY A 80 -10.90 -6.02 -7.59
N VAL A 81 -10.83 -6.06 -6.26
CA VAL A 81 -10.08 -5.08 -5.46
C VAL A 81 -8.57 -5.33 -5.40
N LEU A 82 -8.09 -6.57 -5.66
CA LEU A 82 -6.67 -6.93 -5.62
C LEU A 82 -6.19 -7.52 -6.93
N GLU A 83 -5.07 -7.01 -7.45
CA GLU A 83 -4.31 -7.62 -8.52
C GLU A 83 -3.21 -8.49 -7.94
N PHE A 84 -3.07 -9.71 -8.47
CA PHE A 84 -1.97 -10.62 -8.19
C PHE A 84 -1.09 -10.74 -9.43
N VAL A 85 0.18 -10.34 -9.30
CA VAL A 85 1.13 -10.40 -10.40
C VAL A 85 2.27 -11.36 -10.04
N PRO A 86 2.39 -12.47 -10.76
CA PRO A 86 3.50 -13.39 -10.57
C PRO A 86 4.85 -12.74 -10.90
N GLY A 87 5.84 -12.99 -10.05
CA GLY A 87 7.22 -12.58 -10.27
C GLY A 87 8.19 -13.77 -10.12
N SER A 88 9.45 -13.54 -10.43
CA SER A 88 10.52 -14.50 -10.19
C SER A 88 11.04 -14.34 -8.75
N GLY A 89 10.77 -15.32 -7.91
CA GLY A 89 11.14 -15.32 -6.48
C GLY A 89 10.12 -14.67 -5.53
N MET A 90 9.30 -13.75 -6.01
CA MET A 90 8.22 -13.15 -5.22
C MET A 90 7.10 -12.63 -6.13
N ASN A 91 5.85 -12.85 -5.72
CA ASN A 91 4.67 -12.28 -6.37
C ASN A 91 4.33 -10.92 -5.75
N VAL A 92 3.60 -10.09 -6.48
CA VAL A 92 3.15 -8.76 -6.00
C VAL A 92 1.63 -8.73 -5.88
N LEU A 93 1.13 -8.23 -4.75
CA LEU A 93 -0.26 -7.82 -4.57
C LEU A 93 -0.37 -6.31 -4.71
N ALA A 94 -1.30 -5.85 -5.52
CA ALA A 94 -1.56 -4.43 -5.73
C ALA A 94 -3.06 -4.12 -5.63
N GLY A 95 -3.43 -3.07 -4.93
CA GLY A 95 -4.80 -2.60 -4.86
C GLY A 95 -5.32 -2.11 -6.22
N ALA A 96 -6.59 -2.36 -6.52
CA ALA A 96 -7.29 -1.90 -7.72
C ALA A 96 -8.68 -1.37 -7.35
N GLY A 97 -8.84 -0.05 -7.37
CA GLY A 97 -10.08 0.65 -7.01
C GLY A 97 -9.81 2.09 -6.63
N VAL A 98 -10.83 2.93 -6.68
CA VAL A 98 -10.72 4.31 -6.21
C VAL A 98 -10.39 4.30 -4.72
N GLY A 99 -9.20 4.79 -4.35
CA GLY A 99 -8.60 4.68 -3.01
C GLY A 99 -7.39 3.74 -2.94
N GLY A 100 -7.13 2.96 -4.01
CA GLY A 100 -5.96 2.08 -4.11
C GLY A 100 -5.89 1.05 -2.98
N ALA A 101 -4.68 0.79 -2.47
CA ALA A 101 -4.44 -0.18 -1.41
C ALA A 101 -5.13 0.13 -0.07
N SER A 102 -5.62 1.38 0.13
CA SER A 102 -6.38 1.71 1.35
C SER A 102 -7.72 1.00 1.45
N LEU A 103 -8.23 0.45 0.34
CA LEU A 103 -9.47 -0.35 0.32
C LEU A 103 -9.26 -1.72 0.97
N ALA A 104 -8.10 -2.33 0.72
CA ALA A 104 -7.79 -3.73 1.02
C ALA A 104 -6.55 -3.81 1.92
N SER A 105 -6.65 -3.27 3.12
CA SER A 105 -5.53 -3.21 4.07
C SER A 105 -6.04 -3.30 5.51
N ASN A 106 -5.12 -3.53 6.45
CA ASN A 106 -5.43 -3.49 7.89
C ASN A 106 -5.54 -2.06 8.43
N GLY A 107 -5.39 -1.04 7.61
CA GLY A 107 -5.39 0.36 8.02
C GLY A 107 -4.20 0.80 8.86
N THR A 108 -3.15 -0.01 8.97
CA THR A 108 -2.00 0.25 9.84
C THR A 108 -1.12 1.39 9.32
N MET A 109 -0.80 2.34 10.22
CA MET A 109 -0.03 3.55 9.94
C MET A 109 1.23 3.57 10.82
N CYS A 110 2.23 2.77 10.41
CA CYS A 110 3.46 2.59 11.16
C CYS A 110 4.50 3.67 10.82
N GLN A 111 5.01 4.35 11.84
CA GLN A 111 6.18 5.21 11.69
C GLN A 111 7.43 4.42 12.07
N PRO A 112 8.48 4.38 11.21
CA PRO A 112 9.75 3.79 11.59
C PRO A 112 10.44 4.59 12.70
N SER A 113 11.25 3.92 13.54
CA SER A 113 12.16 4.61 14.44
C SER A 113 13.26 5.35 13.67
N ALA A 114 14.02 6.21 14.34
CA ALA A 114 15.17 6.88 13.72
C ALA A 114 16.20 5.86 13.19
N GLU A 115 16.41 4.78 13.93
CA GLU A 115 17.34 3.71 13.55
C GLU A 115 16.86 2.96 12.30
N LEU A 116 15.57 2.55 12.26
CA LEU A 116 14.97 1.90 11.09
C LEU A 116 15.00 2.80 9.86
N PHE A 117 14.66 4.08 10.06
CA PHE A 117 14.67 5.08 8.98
C PHE A 117 16.09 5.27 8.42
N ALA A 118 17.10 5.36 9.28
CA ALA A 118 18.49 5.51 8.84
C ALA A 118 18.96 4.33 7.97
N HIS A 119 18.51 3.11 8.27
CA HIS A 119 18.85 1.92 7.47
C HIS A 119 18.19 1.88 6.08
N THR A 120 17.07 2.60 5.89
CA THR A 120 16.26 2.47 4.67
C THR A 120 16.17 3.75 3.84
N LEU A 121 16.03 4.90 4.50
CA LEU A 121 15.73 6.18 3.89
C LEU A 121 16.73 7.29 4.25
N GLY A 122 17.63 7.05 5.21
CA GLY A 122 18.49 8.07 5.79
C GLY A 122 19.46 8.75 4.80
N ASP A 123 19.77 8.10 3.67
CA ASP A 123 20.63 8.67 2.64
C ASP A 123 19.88 9.68 1.73
N VAL A 124 18.55 9.68 1.74
CA VAL A 124 17.74 10.45 0.79
C VAL A 124 16.75 11.41 1.44
N LEU A 125 16.38 11.19 2.71
CA LEU A 125 15.43 12.02 3.46
C LEU A 125 15.95 12.30 4.87
N ASP A 126 15.70 13.52 5.35
CA ASP A 126 15.99 13.90 6.73
C ASP A 126 14.92 13.38 7.70
N TYR A 127 15.31 12.52 8.65
CA TYR A 127 14.36 11.95 9.61
C TYR A 127 13.72 12.99 10.52
N ARG A 128 14.45 14.06 10.86
CA ARG A 128 13.93 15.12 11.74
C ARG A 128 12.80 15.87 11.03
N GLU A 129 13.01 16.25 9.75
CA GLU A 129 11.97 16.87 8.92
C GLU A 129 10.74 15.96 8.82
N MET A 130 10.95 14.67 8.51
CA MET A 130 9.87 13.69 8.40
C MET A 130 9.11 13.55 9.71
N ARG A 131 9.79 13.41 10.85
CA ARG A 131 9.18 13.22 12.16
C ARG A 131 8.44 14.46 12.66
N GLU A 132 8.99 15.66 12.45
CA GLU A 132 8.44 16.89 12.99
C GLU A 132 7.34 17.50 12.14
N ARG A 133 7.32 17.19 10.84
CA ARG A 133 6.36 17.76 9.89
C ARG A 133 5.53 16.72 9.16
N TRP A 134 6.14 15.86 8.36
CA TRP A 134 5.43 15.08 7.35
C TRP A 134 4.66 13.89 7.91
N TYR A 135 5.19 13.16 8.89
CA TYR A 135 4.42 12.10 9.54
C TYR A 135 3.20 12.64 10.33
N PRO A 136 3.32 13.72 11.13
CA PRO A 136 2.14 14.33 11.77
C PRO A 136 1.10 14.82 10.76
N GLU A 137 1.54 15.43 9.65
CA GLU A 137 0.65 15.88 8.59
C GLU A 137 -0.08 14.73 7.92
N ALA A 138 0.63 13.66 7.55
CA ALA A 138 0.03 12.46 6.96
C ALA A 138 -0.99 11.80 7.91
N ARG A 139 -0.70 11.71 9.21
CA ARG A 139 -1.66 11.22 10.21
C ARG A 139 -2.93 12.07 10.26
N ALA A 140 -2.78 13.38 10.28
CA ALA A 140 -3.91 14.30 10.31
C ALA A 140 -4.75 14.21 9.03
N LEU A 141 -4.12 14.10 7.85
CA LEU A 141 -4.80 13.93 6.58
C LEU A 141 -5.63 12.65 6.53
N ILE A 142 -5.06 11.52 6.93
CA ILE A 142 -5.71 10.20 6.92
C ILE A 142 -6.72 10.08 8.07
N GLY A 143 -6.48 10.78 9.18
CA GLY A 143 -7.30 10.69 10.39
C GLY A 143 -7.07 9.38 11.13
N CYS A 144 -5.81 8.93 11.25
CA CYS A 144 -5.48 7.71 11.96
C CYS A 144 -5.15 7.96 13.43
N GLU A 145 -5.52 6.99 14.25
CA GLU A 145 -5.29 6.99 15.70
C GLU A 145 -5.21 5.56 16.26
N PRO A 146 -4.59 5.35 17.43
CA PRO A 146 -4.55 4.04 18.05
C PRO A 146 -5.94 3.54 18.43
N VAL A 147 -6.06 2.22 18.61
CA VAL A 147 -7.29 1.62 19.11
C VAL A 147 -7.65 2.20 20.50
N PRO A 148 -8.88 2.74 20.70
CA PRO A 148 -9.35 3.25 21.99
C PRO A 148 -9.41 2.14 23.05
N ASP A 149 -9.28 2.52 24.33
CA ASP A 149 -9.22 1.55 25.43
C ASP A 149 -10.49 0.71 25.57
N ASP A 150 -11.68 1.30 25.38
CA ASP A 150 -12.95 0.58 25.42
C ASP A 150 -13.03 -0.51 24.35
N VAL A 151 -12.54 -0.24 23.15
CA VAL A 151 -12.47 -1.20 22.04
C VAL A 151 -11.36 -2.21 22.29
N TYR A 152 -10.16 -1.77 22.70
CA TYR A 152 -9.01 -2.62 22.95
C TYR A 152 -9.30 -3.67 24.04
N HIS A 153 -10.02 -3.30 25.09
CA HIS A 153 -10.39 -4.21 26.18
C HIS A 153 -11.64 -5.08 25.89
N SER A 154 -12.29 -4.90 24.76
CA SER A 154 -13.39 -5.75 24.33
C SER A 154 -12.95 -7.19 24.01
N GLU A 155 -13.90 -8.11 23.91
CA GLU A 155 -13.62 -9.49 23.50
C GLU A 155 -13.04 -9.60 22.09
N PHE A 156 -13.34 -8.66 21.19
CA PHE A 156 -12.92 -8.66 19.79
C PHE A 156 -11.42 -8.40 19.58
N TYR A 157 -10.77 -7.76 20.55
CA TYR A 157 -9.32 -7.47 20.51
C TYR A 157 -8.50 -8.37 21.46
N ARG A 158 -9.05 -9.52 21.86
CA ARG A 158 -8.36 -10.48 22.73
C ARG A 158 -7.01 -10.94 22.16
N SER A 159 -6.94 -11.20 20.85
CA SER A 159 -5.69 -11.60 20.19
C SER A 159 -4.59 -10.57 20.35
N ALA A 160 -4.89 -9.27 20.17
CA ALA A 160 -3.95 -8.19 20.35
C ALA A 160 -3.46 -8.10 21.81
N ARG A 161 -4.34 -8.25 22.80
CA ARG A 161 -3.96 -8.29 24.23
C ARG A 161 -3.12 -9.51 24.58
N SER A 162 -3.50 -10.70 24.08
CA SER A 162 -2.69 -11.91 24.29
C SER A 162 -1.29 -11.77 23.71
N PHE A 163 -1.16 -11.07 22.57
CA PHE A 163 0.14 -10.79 21.99
C PHE A 163 0.94 -9.81 22.86
N ALA A 164 0.32 -8.73 23.32
CA ALA A 164 0.95 -7.76 24.22
C ALA A 164 1.43 -8.44 25.53
N ASP A 165 0.60 -9.30 26.15
CA ASP A 165 0.96 -10.07 27.35
C ASP A 165 2.18 -11.00 27.11
N GLN A 166 2.27 -11.58 25.91
CA GLN A 166 3.43 -12.42 25.55
C GLN A 166 4.70 -11.59 25.37
N LEU A 167 4.57 -10.40 24.79
CA LEU A 167 5.68 -9.47 24.63
C LEU A 167 6.19 -8.97 26.00
N ASP A 168 5.29 -8.64 26.93
CA ASP A 168 5.65 -8.24 28.30
C ASP A 168 6.44 -9.33 29.02
N LYS A 169 6.01 -10.60 28.92
CA LYS A 169 6.74 -11.74 29.49
C LYS A 169 8.12 -11.94 28.87
N ALA A 170 8.27 -11.66 27.59
CA ALA A 170 9.54 -11.77 26.87
C ALA A 170 10.43 -10.52 27.05
N GLY A 171 9.95 -9.46 27.73
CA GLY A 171 10.65 -8.19 27.86
C GLY A 171 10.84 -7.47 26.53
N ILE A 172 9.97 -7.72 25.55
CA ILE A 172 10.04 -7.08 24.23
C ILE A 172 9.15 -5.83 24.25
N PRO A 173 9.68 -4.63 24.00
CA PRO A 173 8.88 -3.41 23.94
C PRO A 173 7.81 -3.49 22.87
N TRP A 174 6.66 -2.90 23.16
CA TRP A 174 5.55 -2.81 22.23
C TRP A 174 4.74 -1.53 22.40
N SER A 175 3.94 -1.20 21.40
CA SER A 175 2.96 -0.10 21.47
C SER A 175 1.71 -0.42 20.68
N LYS A 176 0.61 0.31 20.96
CA LYS A 176 -0.51 0.38 20.03
C LYS A 176 -0.06 1.09 18.75
N VAL A 177 -0.51 0.61 17.59
CA VAL A 177 -0.24 1.21 16.29
C VAL A 177 -1.37 2.15 15.89
N ASP A 178 -1.05 3.24 15.19
CA ASP A 178 -2.07 4.08 14.58
C ASP A 178 -2.81 3.32 13.47
N LEU A 179 -4.12 3.48 13.41
CA LEU A 179 -5.00 2.79 12.47
C LEU A 179 -5.93 3.78 11.77
N ALA A 180 -6.03 3.66 10.45
CA ALA A 180 -7.00 4.42 9.64
C ALA A 180 -8.39 3.78 9.76
N VAL A 181 -8.98 3.84 10.96
CA VAL A 181 -10.25 3.20 11.31
C VAL A 181 -11.19 4.21 11.96
N ASP A 182 -12.47 4.11 11.63
CA ASP A 182 -13.55 4.83 12.28
C ASP A 182 -14.05 4.02 13.49
N TRP A 183 -13.65 4.46 14.68
CA TRP A 183 -13.94 3.74 15.92
C TRP A 183 -15.42 3.80 16.32
N ASP A 184 -16.18 4.76 15.84
CA ASP A 184 -17.62 4.82 16.10
C ASP A 184 -18.36 3.77 15.27
N VAL A 185 -17.90 3.51 14.04
CA VAL A 185 -18.41 2.39 13.23
C VAL A 185 -18.02 1.05 13.87
N VAL A 186 -16.80 0.90 14.39
CA VAL A 186 -16.38 -0.30 15.12
C VAL A 186 -17.27 -0.56 16.34
N ARG A 187 -17.63 0.48 17.11
CA ARG A 187 -18.58 0.34 18.23
C ARG A 187 -19.97 -0.09 17.77
N GLN A 188 -20.42 0.38 16.59
CA GLN A 188 -21.68 -0.11 15.99
C GLN A 188 -21.60 -1.58 15.59
N GLU A 189 -20.46 -2.05 15.03
CA GLU A 189 -20.23 -3.48 14.78
C GLU A 189 -20.31 -4.30 16.09
N MET A 190 -19.61 -3.83 17.14
CA MET A 190 -19.62 -4.48 18.47
C MET A 190 -21.03 -4.54 19.07
N ALA A 191 -21.85 -3.51 18.88
CA ALA A 191 -23.24 -3.44 19.34
C ALA A 191 -24.21 -4.25 18.46
N GLY A 192 -23.77 -4.79 17.34
CA GLY A 192 -24.62 -5.52 16.39
C GLY A 192 -25.59 -4.65 15.60
N THR A 193 -25.39 -3.33 15.59
CA THR A 193 -26.21 -2.38 14.81
C THR A 193 -25.66 -2.11 13.40
N ARG A 194 -24.50 -2.69 13.11
CA ARG A 194 -23.86 -2.66 11.79
C ARG A 194 -23.25 -4.02 11.47
N VAL A 195 -23.10 -4.35 10.17
CA VAL A 195 -22.47 -5.58 9.73
C VAL A 195 -21.06 -5.71 10.33
N ARG A 196 -20.75 -6.89 10.85
CA ARG A 196 -19.43 -7.17 11.39
C ARG A 196 -18.46 -7.41 10.23
N SER A 197 -17.37 -6.70 10.24
CA SER A 197 -16.31 -6.82 9.25
C SER A 197 -14.95 -6.52 9.86
N GLN A 198 -14.76 -5.31 10.40
CA GLN A 198 -13.48 -4.91 11.03
C GLN A 198 -13.17 -5.75 12.26
N ILE A 199 -14.15 -5.96 13.15
CA ILE A 199 -13.95 -6.74 14.38
C ILE A 199 -13.74 -8.25 14.12
N ASP A 200 -14.15 -8.74 12.95
CA ASP A 200 -13.91 -10.14 12.54
C ASP A 200 -12.64 -10.29 11.67
N GLY A 201 -11.88 -9.20 11.45
CA GLY A 201 -10.65 -9.22 10.66
C GLY A 201 -10.87 -9.41 9.16
N LEU A 202 -12.09 -9.17 8.65
CA LEU A 202 -12.46 -9.32 7.25
C LEU A 202 -12.13 -8.04 6.48
N ASN A 203 -10.82 -7.79 6.25
CA ASN A 203 -10.33 -6.53 5.69
C ASN A 203 -9.47 -6.69 4.43
N VAL A 204 -9.08 -7.90 4.06
CA VAL A 204 -8.16 -8.14 2.94
C VAL A 204 -8.78 -7.76 1.59
N PHE A 205 -10.10 -7.91 1.42
CA PHE A 205 -10.80 -7.48 0.21
C PHE A 205 -11.64 -6.22 0.42
N GLY A 206 -11.54 -5.59 1.58
CA GLY A 206 -12.28 -4.41 1.98
C GLY A 206 -13.15 -4.64 3.21
N VAL A 207 -13.63 -3.55 3.83
CA VAL A 207 -14.38 -3.56 5.09
C VAL A 207 -15.84 -3.19 4.83
N ASN A 208 -16.72 -4.17 4.86
CA ASN A 208 -18.14 -4.03 4.53
C ASN A 208 -18.94 -3.11 5.47
N SER A 209 -18.51 -2.98 6.73
CA SER A 209 -19.11 -2.03 7.67
C SER A 209 -18.83 -0.57 7.32
N GLY A 210 -17.75 -0.34 6.57
CA GLY A 210 -17.23 1.00 6.35
C GLY A 210 -16.36 1.55 7.49
N ALA A 211 -15.94 0.72 8.45
CA ALA A 211 -15.02 1.15 9.51
C ALA A 211 -13.64 1.57 8.98
N GLN A 212 -13.19 1.01 7.87
CA GLN A 212 -11.93 1.45 7.25
C GLN A 212 -12.06 2.88 6.73
N ARG A 213 -11.18 3.80 7.14
CA ARG A 213 -11.04 5.16 6.59
C ARG A 213 -10.29 5.11 5.26
N SER A 214 -10.89 4.49 4.25
CA SER A 214 -10.31 4.42 2.91
C SER A 214 -10.30 5.79 2.23
N LEU A 215 -9.34 5.97 1.33
CA LEU A 215 -9.03 7.29 0.74
C LEU A 215 -10.15 7.82 -0.17
N ASP A 216 -10.93 6.94 -0.78
CA ASP A 216 -12.12 7.31 -1.57
C ASP A 216 -13.17 8.06 -0.76
N ARG A 217 -13.33 7.69 0.52
CA ARG A 217 -14.33 8.28 1.44
C ARG A 217 -13.76 9.42 2.29
N THR A 218 -12.46 9.60 2.28
CA THR A 218 -11.78 10.64 3.06
C THR A 218 -11.15 11.71 2.17
N LEU A 219 -9.92 11.54 1.73
CA LEU A 219 -9.17 12.55 0.99
C LEU A 219 -9.78 12.84 -0.38
N LEU A 220 -10.12 11.79 -1.14
CA LEU A 220 -10.69 11.97 -2.48
C LEU A 220 -12.09 12.58 -2.43
N ALA A 221 -12.93 12.15 -1.48
CA ALA A 221 -14.25 12.78 -1.30
C ALA A 221 -14.12 14.30 -1.06
N ARG A 222 -13.14 14.73 -0.26
CA ARG A 222 -12.85 16.16 -0.03
C ARG A 222 -12.32 16.83 -1.30
N ALA A 223 -11.42 16.19 -2.03
CA ALA A 223 -10.85 16.72 -3.26
C ALA A 223 -11.92 16.88 -4.35
N GLU A 224 -12.81 15.90 -4.53
CA GLU A 224 -13.93 15.97 -5.49
C GLU A 224 -14.97 17.05 -5.08
N ALA A 225 -15.27 17.16 -3.78
CA ALA A 225 -16.21 18.16 -3.28
C ALA A 225 -15.75 19.62 -3.53
N SER A 226 -14.46 19.85 -3.78
CA SER A 226 -13.95 21.18 -4.18
C SER A 226 -14.39 21.61 -5.59
N GLY A 227 -14.73 20.63 -6.45
CA GLY A 227 -15.02 20.85 -7.87
C GLY A 227 -13.79 20.93 -8.78
N HIS A 228 -12.57 20.87 -8.23
CA HIS A 228 -11.30 20.94 -8.99
C HIS A 228 -10.79 19.58 -9.46
N ILE A 229 -11.26 18.48 -8.88
CA ILE A 229 -10.74 17.15 -9.19
C ILE A 229 -11.81 16.28 -9.86
N ASP A 230 -11.51 15.84 -11.09
CA ASP A 230 -12.33 14.90 -11.87
C ASP A 230 -11.75 13.49 -11.73
N VAL A 231 -12.35 12.66 -10.87
CA VAL A 231 -11.93 11.27 -10.66
C VAL A 231 -12.64 10.35 -11.65
N ARG A 232 -11.87 9.71 -12.53
CA ARG A 232 -12.33 8.80 -13.57
C ARG A 232 -11.99 7.34 -13.26
N PRO A 233 -12.90 6.57 -12.65
CA PRO A 233 -12.70 5.14 -12.43
C PRO A 233 -12.77 4.35 -13.73
N LEU A 234 -12.31 3.09 -13.69
CA LEU A 234 -12.27 2.17 -14.83
C LEU A 234 -11.51 2.76 -16.04
N SER A 235 -10.46 3.54 -15.77
CA SER A 235 -9.62 4.22 -16.74
C SER A 235 -8.19 3.69 -16.64
N VAL A 236 -7.86 2.69 -17.47
CA VAL A 236 -6.56 2.01 -17.48
C VAL A 236 -5.59 2.80 -18.35
N VAL A 237 -4.60 3.44 -17.76
CA VAL A 237 -3.54 4.12 -18.49
C VAL A 237 -2.67 3.06 -19.17
N THR A 238 -2.54 3.17 -20.50
CA THR A 238 -1.84 2.20 -21.33
C THR A 238 -0.50 2.70 -21.83
N ALA A 239 -0.31 4.01 -22.00
CA ALA A 239 0.94 4.58 -22.43
C ALA A 239 1.09 6.06 -22.04
N VAL A 240 2.34 6.49 -21.91
CA VAL A 240 2.74 7.88 -21.69
C VAL A 240 3.77 8.27 -22.76
N HIS A 241 3.57 9.40 -23.40
CA HIS A 241 4.44 9.94 -24.43
C HIS A 241 4.71 11.43 -24.19
N PRO A 242 5.82 12.00 -24.66
CA PRO A 242 5.95 13.45 -24.75
C PRO A 242 4.84 14.02 -25.65
N ALA A 243 4.33 15.20 -25.31
CA ALA A 243 3.41 15.91 -26.20
C ALA A 243 4.15 16.44 -27.43
N ASP A 244 3.47 16.39 -28.59
CA ASP A 244 3.99 16.92 -29.86
C ASP A 244 4.03 18.46 -29.81
N GLY A 245 5.16 19.02 -29.44
CA GLY A 245 5.36 20.47 -29.42
C GLY A 245 6.80 20.75 -29.06
N GLY A 246 7.60 21.25 -29.98
CA GLY A 246 9.03 21.35 -30.00
C GLY A 246 9.78 21.99 -28.82
N ASP A 247 9.13 22.21 -27.69
CA ASP A 247 9.70 22.74 -26.45
C ASP A 247 9.88 21.68 -25.35
N GLY A 248 9.46 20.41 -25.60
CA GLY A 248 9.60 19.30 -24.64
C GLY A 248 8.74 19.44 -23.39
N THR A 249 7.73 20.32 -23.41
CA THR A 249 6.81 20.54 -22.30
C THR A 249 5.49 19.81 -22.50
N GLY A 250 5.12 18.96 -21.55
CA GLY A 250 3.84 18.25 -21.53
C GLY A 250 3.90 16.79 -22.00
N TYR A 251 2.77 16.10 -21.76
CA TYR A 251 2.63 14.67 -21.98
C TYR A 251 1.28 14.31 -22.62
N HIS A 252 1.29 13.28 -23.44
CA HIS A 252 0.10 12.54 -23.84
C HIS A 252 -0.05 11.33 -22.96
N VAL A 253 -1.21 11.20 -22.32
CA VAL A 253 -1.59 10.07 -21.50
C VAL A 253 -2.70 9.31 -22.22
N ASP A 254 -2.35 8.13 -22.73
CA ASP A 254 -3.30 7.22 -23.37
C ASP A 254 -3.94 6.32 -22.33
N HIS A 255 -5.28 6.26 -22.33
CA HIS A 255 -5.99 5.36 -21.45
C HIS A 255 -7.21 4.73 -22.13
N ASP A 256 -7.50 3.51 -21.73
CA ASP A 256 -8.69 2.78 -22.12
C ASP A 256 -9.73 2.86 -20.98
N ARG A 257 -10.96 3.27 -21.33
CA ARG A 257 -12.10 3.06 -20.46
C ARG A 257 -12.58 1.64 -20.63
N ILE A 258 -12.71 0.93 -19.53
CA ILE A 258 -13.16 -0.47 -19.51
C ILE A 258 -14.52 -0.60 -18.81
N ASP A 259 -15.22 -1.70 -19.08
CA ASP A 259 -16.35 -2.14 -18.27
C ASP A 259 -15.90 -2.95 -17.05
N GLU A 260 -16.85 -3.40 -16.24
CA GLU A 260 -16.57 -4.16 -15.02
C GLU A 260 -15.92 -5.54 -15.25
N ARG A 261 -15.91 -6.02 -16.49
CA ARG A 261 -15.27 -7.29 -16.90
C ARG A 261 -13.96 -7.08 -17.65
N GLY A 262 -13.48 -5.82 -17.71
CA GLY A 262 -12.24 -5.47 -18.37
C GLY A 262 -12.34 -5.27 -19.88
N THR A 263 -13.55 -5.26 -20.46
CA THR A 263 -13.73 -5.01 -21.89
C THR A 263 -13.52 -3.53 -22.19
N VAL A 264 -12.70 -3.21 -23.19
CA VAL A 264 -12.47 -1.82 -23.61
C VAL A 264 -13.73 -1.26 -24.28
N VAL A 265 -14.29 -0.22 -23.68
CA VAL A 265 -15.51 0.49 -24.19
C VAL A 265 -15.14 1.70 -25.04
N SER A 266 -14.05 2.42 -24.68
CA SER A 266 -13.56 3.57 -25.44
C SER A 266 -12.09 3.81 -25.17
N ARG A 267 -11.43 4.52 -26.13
CA ARG A 267 -10.02 4.90 -26.03
C ARG A 267 -9.89 6.41 -25.98
N HIS A 268 -9.01 6.88 -25.12
CA HIS A 268 -8.83 8.30 -24.86
C HIS A 268 -7.35 8.68 -24.86
N ARG A 269 -7.09 9.94 -25.18
CA ARG A 269 -5.80 10.61 -24.97
C ARG A 269 -6.04 11.92 -24.24
N ILE A 270 -5.34 12.13 -23.14
CA ILE A 270 -5.32 13.42 -22.46
C ILE A 270 -3.94 14.05 -22.68
N THR A 271 -3.95 15.28 -23.20
CA THR A 271 -2.75 16.10 -23.25
C THR A 271 -2.67 16.94 -21.97
N THR A 272 -1.53 16.92 -21.29
CA THR A 272 -1.34 17.63 -20.03
C THR A 272 0.03 18.30 -19.96
N ASP A 273 0.11 19.41 -19.22
CA ASP A 273 1.36 20.11 -18.97
C ASP A 273 2.12 19.47 -17.77
N ARG A 274 1.41 18.80 -16.88
CA ARG A 274 1.98 18.11 -15.70
C ARG A 274 1.36 16.73 -15.54
N LEU A 275 2.24 15.74 -15.42
CA LEU A 275 1.85 14.34 -15.22
C LEU A 275 2.38 13.85 -13.89
N VAL A 276 1.48 13.35 -13.04
CA VAL A 276 1.78 12.79 -11.72
C VAL A 276 1.51 11.30 -11.73
N LEU A 277 2.55 10.49 -11.61
CA LEU A 277 2.45 9.04 -11.50
C LEU A 277 2.31 8.65 -10.02
N ALA A 278 1.19 8.04 -9.71
CA ALA A 278 0.77 7.57 -8.40
C ALA A 278 0.10 6.19 -8.49
N ALA A 279 0.48 5.41 -9.52
CA ALA A 279 -0.14 4.13 -9.84
C ALA A 279 0.31 2.97 -8.93
N GLY A 280 1.00 3.31 -7.83
CA GLY A 280 1.63 2.36 -6.91
C GLY A 280 2.90 1.77 -7.48
N THR A 281 3.66 1.09 -6.63
CA THR A 281 4.98 0.55 -7.00
C THR A 281 4.94 -0.23 -8.32
N LEU A 282 4.00 -1.16 -8.47
CA LEU A 282 3.86 -1.96 -9.69
C LEU A 282 3.45 -1.11 -10.89
N GLY A 283 2.38 -0.30 -10.76
CA GLY A 283 1.80 0.45 -11.87
C GLY A 283 2.73 1.54 -12.39
N THR A 284 3.42 2.26 -11.50
CA THR A 284 4.37 3.31 -11.89
C THR A 284 5.60 2.72 -12.60
N ASN A 285 6.16 1.61 -12.08
CA ASN A 285 7.25 0.90 -12.78
C ASN A 285 6.80 0.37 -14.14
N ARG A 286 5.57 -0.19 -14.25
CA ARG A 286 4.98 -0.67 -15.51
C ARG A 286 4.94 0.43 -16.56
N LEU A 287 4.45 1.62 -16.22
CA LEU A 287 4.34 2.75 -17.14
C LEU A 287 5.70 3.30 -17.55
N LEU A 288 6.62 3.53 -16.62
CA LEU A 288 7.91 4.13 -16.91
C LEU A 288 8.85 3.17 -17.64
N LEU A 289 8.94 1.90 -17.23
CA LEU A 289 9.77 0.90 -17.92
C LEU A 289 9.26 0.65 -19.33
N ARG A 290 7.95 0.53 -19.53
CA ARG A 290 7.36 0.44 -20.86
C ARG A 290 7.70 1.66 -21.71
N ALA A 291 7.57 2.88 -21.17
CA ALA A 291 7.88 4.12 -21.89
C ALA A 291 9.36 4.19 -22.32
N ARG A 292 10.27 3.71 -21.47
CA ARG A 292 11.70 3.63 -21.80
C ARG A 292 11.96 2.60 -22.90
N GLU A 293 11.50 1.38 -22.74
CA GLU A 293 11.81 0.27 -23.62
C GLU A 293 11.12 0.38 -25.00
N THR A 294 9.96 1.02 -25.09
CA THR A 294 9.29 1.31 -26.36
C THR A 294 9.81 2.59 -27.04
N GLY A 295 10.76 3.29 -26.42
CA GLY A 295 11.35 4.51 -26.97
C GLY A 295 10.48 5.76 -26.85
N ALA A 296 9.38 5.72 -26.09
CA ALA A 296 8.55 6.90 -25.82
C ALA A 296 9.26 7.90 -24.89
N LEU A 297 9.98 7.41 -23.87
CA LEU A 297 10.81 8.20 -22.95
C LEU A 297 12.21 7.54 -22.83
N PRO A 298 13.03 7.56 -23.89
CA PRO A 298 14.28 6.81 -23.95
C PRO A 298 15.36 7.34 -22.99
N ALA A 299 15.24 8.58 -22.52
CA ALA A 299 16.20 9.23 -21.63
C ALA A 299 15.97 8.94 -20.14
N LEU A 300 15.01 8.06 -19.79
CA LEU A 300 14.81 7.63 -18.40
C LEU A 300 16.06 6.91 -17.87
N ASP A 301 16.41 7.20 -16.60
CA ASP A 301 17.62 6.72 -15.96
C ASP A 301 17.72 5.18 -15.96
N ALA A 302 18.94 4.68 -16.10
CA ALA A 302 19.22 3.22 -16.10
C ALA A 302 18.88 2.55 -14.75
N ALA A 303 18.87 3.30 -13.64
CA ALA A 303 18.47 2.80 -12.33
C ALA A 303 16.96 2.59 -12.19
N LEU A 304 16.15 3.01 -13.18
CA LEU A 304 14.70 2.73 -13.20
C LEU A 304 14.45 1.22 -13.17
N GLY A 305 13.55 0.81 -12.31
CA GLY A 305 13.21 -0.59 -12.03
C GLY A 305 14.01 -1.21 -10.88
N THR A 306 15.12 -0.58 -10.44
CA THR A 306 16.02 -1.14 -9.41
C THR A 306 15.62 -0.72 -7.98
N ARG A 307 16.31 -1.28 -6.98
CA ARG A 307 16.08 -1.00 -5.56
C ARG A 307 14.64 -1.27 -5.11
N VAL A 308 14.08 -2.38 -5.56
CA VAL A 308 12.78 -2.87 -5.08
C VAL A 308 12.98 -3.59 -3.76
N GLY A 309 12.22 -3.18 -2.74
CA GLY A 309 12.27 -3.71 -1.39
C GLY A 309 10.96 -4.37 -0.97
N ASN A 310 11.09 -5.46 -0.22
CA ASN A 310 10.03 -6.04 0.58
C ASN A 310 10.65 -6.56 1.87
N SER A 311 10.16 -6.10 3.00
CA SER A 311 10.66 -6.49 4.33
C SER A 311 9.70 -7.38 5.11
N GLU A 312 8.64 -7.88 4.45
CA GLU A 312 7.60 -8.65 5.13
C GLU A 312 7.96 -10.11 5.34
N VAL A 313 7.70 -10.56 6.56
CA VAL A 313 7.71 -11.98 6.94
C VAL A 313 6.40 -12.31 7.65
N ILE A 314 5.66 -13.27 7.12
CA ILE A 314 4.43 -13.73 7.79
C ILE A 314 4.82 -14.80 8.81
N THR A 315 4.37 -14.63 10.04
CA THR A 315 4.58 -15.61 11.13
C THR A 315 3.26 -16.01 11.76
N ALA A 316 3.21 -17.22 12.30
CA ALA A 316 2.09 -17.65 13.13
C ALA A 316 2.60 -18.44 14.33
N ARG A 317 2.02 -18.14 15.49
CA ARG A 317 2.26 -18.82 16.77
C ARG A 317 0.96 -19.44 17.25
N THR A 318 1.04 -20.57 17.89
CA THR A 318 -0.09 -21.35 18.38
C THR A 318 0.12 -21.75 19.85
N GLY A 319 -0.90 -22.36 20.47
CA GLY A 319 -0.86 -22.85 21.84
C GLY A 319 -1.46 -21.88 22.87
N MET A 320 -2.06 -20.76 22.44
CA MET A 320 -2.77 -19.84 23.32
C MET A 320 -4.18 -20.34 23.58
N GLN A 321 -4.48 -20.73 24.81
CA GLN A 321 -5.76 -21.35 25.15
C GLN A 321 -6.98 -20.41 25.05
N GLU A 322 -6.77 -19.10 25.14
CA GLU A 322 -7.85 -18.13 25.28
C GLU A 322 -8.14 -17.35 23.98
N ASN A 323 -7.39 -17.58 22.91
CA ASN A 323 -7.65 -16.90 21.65
C ASN A 323 -8.75 -17.63 20.88
N ASN A 324 -9.74 -16.87 20.47
CA ASN A 324 -10.63 -17.29 19.41
C ASN A 324 -10.03 -16.85 18.07
N PRO A 325 -9.56 -17.76 17.21
CA PRO A 325 -8.96 -17.40 15.91
C PRO A 325 -9.90 -16.60 15.01
N ARG A 326 -11.21 -16.86 15.08
CA ARG A 326 -12.24 -16.13 14.33
C ARG A 326 -12.47 -14.71 14.86
N GLN A 327 -12.03 -14.44 16.07
CA GLN A 327 -12.00 -13.13 16.70
C GLN A 327 -10.58 -12.60 16.75
N GLY A 328 -9.70 -13.06 15.84
CA GLY A 328 -8.30 -12.67 15.78
C GLY A 328 -8.06 -11.17 15.72
N GLY A 329 -9.12 -10.42 15.58
CA GLY A 329 -9.14 -8.99 15.67
C GLY A 329 -8.29 -8.31 14.58
N PRO A 330 -8.54 -7.07 14.29
CA PRO A 330 -7.65 -6.31 13.42
C PRO A 330 -6.31 -6.07 14.12
N ALA A 331 -5.31 -5.69 13.34
CA ALA A 331 -4.02 -5.24 13.85
C ALA A 331 -4.23 -4.11 14.87
N ALA A 332 -3.50 -4.16 15.98
CA ALA A 332 -3.58 -3.13 17.02
C ALA A 332 -2.25 -2.93 17.76
N VAL A 333 -1.37 -3.94 17.79
CA VAL A 333 -0.14 -3.98 18.57
C VAL A 333 1.05 -4.28 17.69
N ILE A 334 2.11 -3.49 17.84
CA ILE A 334 3.40 -3.69 17.18
C ILE A 334 4.50 -3.90 18.22
N ALA A 335 5.18 -5.05 18.15
CA ALA A 335 6.41 -5.31 18.88
C ALA A 335 7.56 -4.54 18.25
N GLN A 336 8.48 -4.05 19.09
CA GLN A 336 9.56 -3.13 18.74
C GLN A 336 10.89 -3.66 19.25
N ASP A 337 11.30 -4.86 18.78
CA ASP A 337 12.60 -5.46 19.11
C ASP A 337 13.73 -4.79 18.31
N TRP A 338 13.88 -3.48 18.50
CA TRP A 338 14.72 -2.63 17.66
C TRP A 338 16.15 -2.49 18.14
N ARG A 339 16.42 -2.71 19.43
CA ARG A 339 17.73 -2.46 20.05
C ARG A 339 18.39 -3.69 20.64
N GLU A 340 17.60 -4.64 21.11
CA GLU A 340 18.10 -5.79 21.85
C GLU A 340 18.33 -7.03 21.00
N ASN A 341 17.81 -7.05 19.77
CA ASN A 341 18.06 -8.14 18.84
C ASN A 341 19.47 -7.99 18.23
N PRO A 342 20.39 -8.92 18.50
CA PRO A 342 21.80 -8.83 18.03
C PRO A 342 21.94 -9.00 16.51
N LEU A 343 20.89 -9.50 15.83
CA LEU A 343 20.88 -9.74 14.39
C LEU A 343 20.28 -8.58 13.60
N GLY A 344 19.68 -7.60 14.28
CA GLY A 344 19.09 -6.41 13.70
C GLY A 344 17.68 -6.12 14.21
N PRO A 345 17.18 -4.90 13.98
CA PRO A 345 15.87 -4.49 14.48
C PRO A 345 14.73 -5.25 13.82
N VAL A 346 13.77 -5.69 14.64
CA VAL A 346 12.58 -6.43 14.21
C VAL A 346 11.32 -5.74 14.70
N SER A 347 10.32 -5.65 13.82
CA SER A 347 8.96 -5.30 14.18
C SER A 347 8.04 -6.49 13.92
N LEU A 348 7.13 -6.82 14.85
CA LEU A 348 6.07 -7.81 14.64
C LEU A 348 4.72 -7.13 14.89
N LEU A 349 3.91 -7.00 13.86
CA LEU A 349 2.59 -6.42 13.92
C LEU A 349 1.55 -7.54 13.99
N ASN A 350 0.69 -7.57 15.02
CA ASN A 350 -0.39 -8.56 15.04
C ASN A 350 -1.35 -8.34 13.87
N PHE A 351 -1.83 -9.45 13.31
CA PHE A 351 -2.53 -9.50 12.05
C PHE A 351 -3.69 -10.49 12.11
N PRO A 352 -4.87 -10.21 11.55
CA PRO A 352 -5.99 -11.15 11.60
C PRO A 352 -5.79 -12.35 10.66
N TRP A 353 -6.26 -13.49 11.12
CA TRP A 353 -6.36 -14.69 10.30
C TRP A 353 -7.75 -15.34 10.50
N PRO A 354 -8.78 -14.87 9.78
CA PRO A 354 -10.17 -15.34 9.95
C PRO A 354 -10.38 -16.84 9.72
N ASP A 355 -9.51 -17.45 8.88
CA ASP A 355 -9.57 -18.87 8.53
C ASP A 355 -8.59 -19.74 9.35
N ALA A 356 -8.08 -19.23 10.48
CA ALA A 356 -7.19 -20.01 11.33
C ALA A 356 -7.89 -21.30 11.83
N PRO A 357 -7.15 -22.43 11.95
CA PRO A 357 -7.70 -23.69 12.41
C PRO A 357 -8.39 -23.55 13.78
N GLU A 358 -9.55 -24.21 13.95
CA GLU A 358 -10.26 -24.24 15.22
C GLU A 358 -9.55 -25.11 16.27
N GLY A 359 -9.82 -24.82 17.54
CA GLY A 359 -9.35 -25.62 18.67
C GLY A 359 -7.94 -25.32 19.17
N GLU A 360 -7.21 -24.44 18.47
CA GLU A 360 -5.91 -23.94 18.89
C GLU A 360 -5.94 -22.40 18.90
N GLY A 361 -5.32 -21.78 19.89
CA GLY A 361 -5.14 -20.33 19.88
C GLY A 361 -4.05 -19.93 18.90
N TRP A 362 -4.33 -19.02 17.97
CA TRP A 362 -3.39 -18.54 16.99
C TRP A 362 -3.15 -17.03 17.16
N ILE A 363 -1.90 -16.62 17.03
CA ILE A 363 -1.51 -15.23 16.79
C ILE A 363 -0.67 -15.21 15.53
N THR A 364 -1.17 -14.52 14.51
CA THR A 364 -0.40 -14.22 13.30
C THR A 364 0.22 -12.85 13.41
N THR A 365 1.39 -12.67 12.83
CA THR A 365 2.05 -11.37 12.72
C THR A 365 2.65 -11.15 11.34
N ILE A 366 2.66 -9.88 10.92
CA ILE A 366 3.53 -9.41 9.86
C ILE A 366 4.80 -8.92 10.52
N GLY A 367 5.88 -9.67 10.33
CA GLY A 367 7.22 -9.27 10.72
C GLY A 367 7.83 -8.36 9.67
N SER A 368 8.54 -7.34 10.10
CA SER A 368 9.30 -6.44 9.22
C SER A 368 10.69 -6.22 9.77
N VAL A 369 11.67 -6.26 8.88
CA VAL A 369 13.08 -5.99 9.16
C VAL A 369 13.64 -5.03 8.11
N PRO A 370 14.62 -4.18 8.40
CA PRO A 370 15.36 -3.48 7.37
C PRO A 370 16.13 -4.50 6.55
N ALA A 371 15.67 -4.74 5.33
CA ALA A 371 16.33 -5.59 4.37
C ALA A 371 16.82 -4.74 3.18
N PRO A 372 17.97 -5.09 2.55
CA PRO A 372 18.39 -4.39 1.36
C PRO A 372 17.36 -4.52 0.25
N ALA A 373 17.17 -3.46 -0.52
CA ALA A 373 16.28 -3.41 -1.67
C ALA A 373 16.95 -4.10 -2.88
N LEU A 374 16.89 -5.42 -2.92
CA LEU A 374 17.61 -6.28 -3.87
C LEU A 374 16.80 -6.61 -5.12
N GLY A 375 15.48 -6.40 -5.08
CA GLY A 375 14.60 -6.69 -6.21
C GLY A 375 14.74 -5.70 -7.35
N ALA A 376 14.32 -6.12 -8.53
CA ALA A 376 14.24 -5.27 -9.71
C ALA A 376 13.04 -5.62 -10.59
N PHE A 377 12.37 -4.60 -11.12
CA PHE A 377 11.39 -4.74 -12.19
C PHE A 377 12.08 -4.64 -13.55
N HIS A 378 11.73 -5.52 -14.45
CA HIS A 378 12.17 -5.53 -15.84
C HIS A 378 10.94 -5.56 -16.76
N TYR A 379 11.01 -4.83 -17.87
CA TYR A 379 9.98 -4.94 -18.90
C TYR A 379 10.15 -6.23 -19.70
N ASP A 380 9.07 -6.97 -19.85
CA ASP A 380 8.97 -8.18 -20.67
C ASP A 380 8.18 -7.83 -21.96
N PRO A 381 8.86 -7.71 -23.12
CA PRO A 381 8.19 -7.31 -24.35
C PRO A 381 7.19 -8.36 -24.88
N ASP A 382 7.36 -9.64 -24.53
CA ASP A 382 6.46 -10.70 -24.95
C ASP A 382 5.12 -10.63 -24.22
N LYS A 383 5.13 -10.11 -22.99
CA LYS A 383 3.92 -9.91 -22.18
C LYS A 383 3.38 -8.49 -22.26
N ASP A 384 4.16 -7.55 -22.80
CA ASP A 384 3.91 -6.10 -22.72
C ASP A 384 3.65 -5.64 -21.26
N ASP A 385 4.41 -6.19 -20.31
CA ASP A 385 4.26 -5.98 -18.88
C ASP A 385 5.62 -6.04 -18.18
N VAL A 386 5.64 -5.75 -16.87
CA VAL A 386 6.83 -5.86 -16.05
C VAL A 386 6.85 -7.17 -15.25
N VAL A 387 8.04 -7.68 -15.04
CA VAL A 387 8.31 -8.84 -14.19
C VAL A 387 9.21 -8.41 -13.05
N LEU A 388 8.84 -8.75 -11.83
CA LEU A 388 9.70 -8.61 -10.66
C LEU A 388 10.68 -9.80 -10.60
N THR A 389 11.97 -9.48 -10.52
CA THR A 389 13.02 -10.42 -10.12
C THR A 389 13.39 -10.16 -8.68
N TRP A 390 13.23 -11.17 -7.82
CA TRP A 390 13.52 -11.12 -6.39
C TRP A 390 14.53 -12.21 -6.03
N PRO A 391 15.71 -11.86 -5.48
CA PRO A 391 16.75 -12.84 -5.16
C PRO A 391 16.46 -13.54 -3.82
N ALA A 392 15.48 -14.45 -3.81
CA ALA A 392 14.99 -15.12 -2.59
C ALA A 392 16.09 -15.84 -1.78
N ASP A 393 17.16 -16.27 -2.44
CA ASP A 393 18.29 -16.99 -1.82
C ASP A 393 19.44 -16.06 -1.41
N ASP A 394 19.27 -14.72 -1.44
CA ASP A 394 20.34 -13.79 -1.05
C ASP A 394 20.66 -13.93 0.45
N PRO A 395 21.97 -14.00 0.83
CA PRO A 395 22.37 -14.11 2.22
C PRO A 395 21.88 -12.99 3.14
N ALA A 396 21.62 -11.79 2.59
CA ALA A 396 21.08 -10.68 3.37
C ALA A 396 19.63 -10.94 3.79
N LEU A 397 18.82 -11.59 2.93
CA LEU A 397 17.45 -12.01 3.28
C LEU A 397 17.46 -13.13 4.32
N ALA A 398 18.41 -14.06 4.24
CA ALA A 398 18.58 -15.11 5.25
C ALA A 398 18.93 -14.51 6.63
N ARG A 399 19.78 -13.47 6.69
CA ARG A 399 20.06 -12.75 7.93
C ARG A 399 18.82 -12.04 8.49
N ALA A 400 18.03 -11.39 7.62
CA ALA A 400 16.78 -10.77 8.01
C ALA A 400 15.78 -11.79 8.59
N GLN A 401 15.65 -12.96 7.97
CA GLN A 401 14.84 -14.06 8.50
C GLN A 401 15.37 -14.54 9.86
N SER A 402 16.70 -14.64 10.03
CA SER A 402 17.30 -15.04 11.30
C SER A 402 17.03 -14.04 12.43
N ALA A 403 16.98 -12.73 12.13
CA ALA A 403 16.61 -11.73 13.11
C ALA A 403 15.17 -11.92 13.62
N ILE A 404 14.22 -12.19 12.72
CA ILE A 404 12.83 -12.50 13.11
C ILE A 404 12.77 -13.80 13.92
N THR A 405 13.47 -14.85 13.48
CA THR A 405 13.52 -16.13 14.22
C THR A 405 14.03 -15.92 15.63
N HIS A 406 15.06 -15.13 15.83
CA HIS A 406 15.60 -14.81 17.18
C HIS A 406 14.53 -14.13 18.08
N THR A 407 13.76 -13.17 17.55
CA THR A 407 12.67 -12.54 18.31
C THR A 407 11.57 -13.56 18.65
N LEU A 408 11.23 -14.47 17.71
CA LEU A 408 10.22 -15.51 17.93
C LEU A 408 10.68 -16.55 18.95
N ASP A 409 11.96 -16.94 18.95
CA ASP A 409 12.54 -17.86 19.94
C ASP A 409 12.46 -17.27 21.35
N ARG A 410 12.77 -15.97 21.53
CA ARG A 410 12.57 -15.27 22.81
C ARG A 410 11.12 -15.28 23.25
N LEU A 411 10.17 -15.11 22.34
CA LEU A 411 8.74 -15.20 22.64
C LEU A 411 8.35 -16.62 23.08
N ASP A 412 8.87 -17.64 22.39
CA ASP A 412 8.57 -19.04 22.71
C ASP A 412 9.16 -19.44 24.08
N GLU A 413 10.38 -19.05 24.38
CA GLU A 413 11.05 -19.29 25.67
C GLU A 413 10.29 -18.64 26.83
N ALA A 414 9.85 -17.39 26.66
CA ALA A 414 9.17 -16.63 27.71
C ALA A 414 7.69 -17.05 27.91
N ASN A 415 7.10 -17.82 26.97
CA ASN A 415 5.69 -18.20 27.01
C ASN A 415 5.52 -19.72 26.87
N PRO A 416 5.84 -20.51 27.94
CA PRO A 416 5.71 -21.95 27.92
C PRO A 416 4.27 -22.39 27.55
N GLY A 417 4.16 -23.35 26.61
CA GLY A 417 2.89 -23.82 26.08
C GLY A 417 2.46 -23.18 24.77
N SER A 418 3.07 -22.05 24.38
CA SER A 418 2.97 -21.49 23.04
C SER A 418 4.23 -21.78 22.23
N ARG A 419 4.10 -21.78 20.91
CA ARG A 419 5.23 -22.03 20.00
C ARG A 419 5.00 -21.36 18.64
N THR A 420 6.09 -21.04 17.98
CA THR A 420 6.08 -20.64 16.58
C THR A 420 5.77 -21.84 15.68
N ALA A 421 4.66 -21.79 14.95
CA ALA A 421 4.25 -22.83 14.03
C ALA A 421 4.92 -22.66 12.66
N PHE A 422 5.00 -21.43 12.17
CA PHE A 422 5.78 -21.09 10.98
C PHE A 422 6.26 -19.64 11.02
N SER A 423 7.35 -19.40 10.28
CA SER A 423 7.87 -18.08 9.93
C SER A 423 8.39 -18.17 8.50
N ARG A 424 7.88 -17.37 7.60
CA ARG A 424 8.26 -17.37 6.19
C ARG A 424 8.44 -15.96 5.68
N ILE A 425 9.56 -15.73 4.99
CA ILE A 425 9.64 -14.61 4.04
C ILE A 425 8.54 -14.83 3.01
N GLY A 426 7.68 -13.83 2.85
CA GLY A 426 6.54 -13.93 1.96
C GLY A 426 6.99 -14.20 0.52
N THR A 427 6.40 -15.23 -0.11
CA THR A 427 6.48 -15.42 -1.57
C THR A 427 5.51 -14.48 -2.30
N THR A 428 4.76 -13.69 -1.55
CA THR A 428 3.81 -12.69 -2.04
C THR A 428 3.90 -11.45 -1.16
N GLY A 429 4.25 -10.31 -1.74
CA GLY A 429 4.40 -9.03 -1.05
C GLY A 429 3.21 -8.11 -1.31
N GLY A 430 2.56 -7.65 -0.24
CA GLY A 430 1.55 -6.58 -0.27
C GLY A 430 2.16 -5.18 -0.02
N ASN A 431 3.36 -5.14 0.56
CA ASN A 431 4.07 -3.90 0.93
C ASN A 431 5.35 -3.67 0.09
N VAL A 432 5.34 -4.10 -1.18
CA VAL A 432 6.46 -3.90 -2.10
C VAL A 432 6.60 -2.42 -2.44
N VAL A 433 7.82 -1.89 -2.31
CA VAL A 433 8.18 -0.49 -2.60
C VAL A 433 9.43 -0.45 -3.48
N GLY A 434 9.70 0.68 -4.12
CA GLY A 434 10.91 0.88 -4.93
C GLY A 434 10.71 0.78 -6.44
N GLY A 435 11.82 0.81 -7.16
CA GLY A 435 11.85 0.79 -8.63
C GLY A 435 11.99 2.17 -9.28
N VAL A 436 11.68 3.26 -8.56
CA VAL A 436 11.91 4.63 -9.03
C VAL A 436 12.66 5.41 -7.92
N PRO A 437 13.92 5.05 -7.64
CA PRO A 437 14.61 5.53 -6.45
C PRO A 437 14.69 7.07 -6.37
N LEU A 438 14.19 7.60 -5.23
CA LEU A 438 14.32 9.02 -4.87
C LEU A 438 15.80 9.41 -4.80
N GLY A 439 16.14 10.59 -5.32
CA GLY A 439 17.53 11.08 -5.39
C GLY A 439 18.38 10.43 -6.51
N THR A 440 17.81 9.53 -7.31
CA THR A 440 18.50 8.86 -8.43
C THR A 440 17.69 8.98 -9.72
N VAL A 441 16.57 8.29 -9.83
CA VAL A 441 15.65 8.41 -10.98
C VAL A 441 14.83 9.68 -10.89
N THR A 442 14.51 10.12 -9.70
CA THR A 442 13.89 11.42 -9.42
C THR A 442 14.82 12.28 -8.57
N ASP A 443 14.58 13.59 -8.56
CA ASP A 443 15.14 14.47 -7.55
C ASP A 443 14.44 14.25 -6.17
N ASP A 444 14.86 15.01 -5.15
CA ASP A 444 14.30 14.95 -3.80
C ASP A 444 12.85 15.48 -3.69
N ALA A 445 12.37 16.16 -4.75
CA ALA A 445 11.00 16.63 -4.90
C ALA A 445 10.12 15.68 -5.73
N GLY A 446 10.60 14.47 -6.06
CA GLY A 446 9.87 13.49 -6.85
C GLY A 446 9.73 13.81 -8.33
N ARG A 447 10.46 14.82 -8.85
CA ARG A 447 10.50 15.13 -10.29
C ARG A 447 11.39 14.12 -10.99
N VAL A 448 10.91 13.52 -12.08
CA VAL A 448 11.72 12.58 -12.87
C VAL A 448 12.83 13.32 -13.59
N ASN A 449 14.08 12.92 -13.35
CA ASN A 449 15.26 13.59 -13.89
C ASN A 449 15.24 13.63 -15.42
N GLY A 450 15.50 14.83 -15.99
CA GLY A 450 15.47 15.06 -17.44
C GLY A 450 14.06 15.14 -18.06
N HIS A 451 12.98 15.04 -17.27
CA HIS A 451 11.60 15.05 -17.75
C HIS A 451 10.78 16.14 -17.06
N HIS A 452 10.78 17.35 -17.62
CA HIS A 452 10.06 18.49 -17.04
C HIS A 452 8.56 18.21 -16.91
N GLY A 453 8.02 18.45 -15.72
CA GLY A 453 6.57 18.28 -15.46
C GLY A 453 6.12 16.83 -15.22
N LEU A 454 7.05 15.86 -15.13
CA LEU A 454 6.77 14.48 -14.75
C LEU A 454 7.18 14.23 -13.31
N TYR A 455 6.23 13.77 -12.50
CA TYR A 455 6.38 13.53 -11.06
C TYR A 455 6.02 12.10 -10.70
N VAL A 456 6.63 11.58 -9.66
CA VAL A 456 6.25 10.32 -8.99
C VAL A 456 5.96 10.63 -7.53
N VAL A 457 4.84 10.10 -7.00
CA VAL A 457 4.38 10.40 -5.64
C VAL A 457 3.92 9.17 -4.85
N ASP A 458 4.36 7.98 -5.20
CA ASP A 458 3.93 6.73 -4.57
C ASP A 458 5.09 5.91 -3.98
N GLY A 459 4.79 4.68 -3.56
CA GLY A 459 5.76 3.78 -2.94
C GLY A 459 6.94 3.40 -3.83
N SER A 460 6.88 3.64 -5.13
CA SER A 460 8.01 3.37 -6.03
C SER A 460 9.25 4.23 -5.74
N LEU A 461 9.07 5.38 -5.08
CA LEU A 461 10.18 6.26 -4.65
C LEU A 461 11.04 5.65 -3.52
N LEU A 462 10.50 4.70 -2.74
CA LEU A 462 11.09 4.25 -1.48
C LEU A 462 11.87 2.95 -1.67
N PRO A 463 13.13 2.84 -1.21
CA PRO A 463 13.89 1.58 -1.29
C PRO A 463 13.50 0.56 -0.21
N GLY A 464 12.69 0.95 0.75
CA GLY A 464 12.26 0.14 1.90
C GLY A 464 11.83 1.01 3.06
N THR A 465 11.25 0.43 4.10
CA THR A 465 10.78 1.19 5.28
C THR A 465 11.04 0.52 6.63
N GLY A 466 11.35 -0.78 6.68
CA GLY A 466 11.53 -1.56 7.91
C GLY A 466 10.26 -1.73 8.76
N VAL A 467 9.14 -1.14 8.34
CA VAL A 467 7.78 -1.28 8.88
C VAL A 467 6.77 -1.21 7.71
N PRO A 468 5.49 -1.58 7.88
CA PRO A 468 4.49 -1.38 6.84
C PRO A 468 4.50 0.05 6.29
N PRO A 469 4.56 0.25 4.95
CA PRO A 469 5.02 1.51 4.35
C PRO A 469 3.97 2.61 4.23
N ALA A 470 2.68 2.33 4.46
CA ALA A 470 1.57 3.22 4.11
C ALA A 470 1.73 4.65 4.65
N LEU A 471 2.10 4.82 5.93
CA LEU A 471 2.32 6.14 6.51
C LEU A 471 3.52 6.86 5.90
N THR A 472 4.61 6.14 5.62
CA THR A 472 5.81 6.72 4.99
C THR A 472 5.51 7.15 3.55
N VAL A 473 4.78 6.33 2.78
CA VAL A 473 4.31 6.71 1.44
C VAL A 473 3.46 7.97 1.50
N ALA A 474 2.52 8.04 2.45
CA ALA A 474 1.67 9.23 2.62
C ALA A 474 2.47 10.48 3.00
N ALA A 475 3.44 10.35 3.91
CA ALA A 475 4.28 11.46 4.35
C ALA A 475 5.19 11.98 3.22
N VAL A 476 5.79 11.08 2.43
CA VAL A 476 6.59 11.46 1.25
C VAL A 476 5.70 12.07 0.18
N ALA A 477 4.50 11.52 -0.05
CA ALA A 477 3.54 12.09 -0.99
C ALA A 477 3.11 13.51 -0.60
N ALA A 478 2.90 13.79 0.69
CA ALA A 478 2.59 15.14 1.17
C ALA A 478 3.75 16.11 0.88
N ARG A 479 4.98 15.68 1.16
CA ARG A 479 6.20 16.46 0.88
C ARG A 479 6.37 16.76 -0.62
N VAL A 480 6.23 15.77 -1.47
CA VAL A 480 6.33 15.93 -2.93
C VAL A 480 5.19 16.80 -3.46
N SER A 481 3.97 16.62 -2.96
CA SER A 481 2.80 17.39 -3.42
C SER A 481 2.90 18.87 -3.09
N GLU A 482 3.57 19.28 -2.00
CA GLU A 482 3.83 20.68 -1.71
C GLU A 482 4.69 21.32 -2.82
N ARG A 483 5.71 20.59 -3.30
CA ARG A 483 6.57 21.05 -4.42
C ARG A 483 5.80 21.08 -5.73
N LEU A 484 5.02 20.04 -6.01
CA LEU A 484 4.14 19.98 -7.18
C LEU A 484 3.21 21.20 -7.26
N VAL A 485 2.52 21.54 -6.16
CA VAL A 485 1.63 22.71 -6.10
C VAL A 485 2.40 23.99 -6.37
N SER A 486 3.58 24.16 -5.79
CA SER A 486 4.43 25.33 -6.03
C SER A 486 4.81 25.48 -7.50
N ASP A 487 5.19 24.37 -8.15
CA ASP A 487 5.59 24.34 -9.57
C ASP A 487 4.41 24.61 -10.51
N VAL A 488 3.20 24.10 -10.18
CA VAL A 488 1.99 24.29 -10.99
C VAL A 488 1.45 25.72 -10.86
N ALA A 489 1.52 26.31 -9.66
CA ALA A 489 1.05 27.66 -9.41
C ALA A 489 1.98 28.76 -10.01
N GLY A 490 3.08 28.37 -10.66
CA GLY A 490 4.04 29.31 -11.25
C GLY A 490 4.77 30.18 -10.21
N ARG A 491 4.82 29.72 -9.00
CA ARG A 491 5.54 30.36 -7.89
C ARG A 491 6.87 29.65 -7.73
N SER A 492 7.80 30.01 -8.59
CA SER A 492 9.22 29.64 -8.47
C SER A 492 9.93 30.50 -7.45
#